data_68c27231ea5610c3a0aa43ae68e1cd72
#
_entry.id   68c27231ea5610c3a0aa43ae68e1cd72
#
_cell.length_a   1.000
_cell.length_b   1.000
_cell.length_c   1.000
_cell.angle_alpha   90.00
_cell.angle_beta   90.00
_cell.angle_gamma   90.00
#
_symmetry.space_group_name_H-M   'P 1'
#
loop_
_entity.id
_entity.type
_entity.pdbx_description
1 polymer ?
#
loop_
_entity_poly.entity_id
_entity_poly.type
_entity_poly.pdbx_seq_one_letter_code
_entity_poly.pdbx_strand_id
1 'polypeptide(L)'
;GRCNRNGGAMGRVTVFCPADPRMPYPDQWYSNAAVTVQEMEPPFSIHDPENIREYYRRLFHGKKDKQKLRAAIDSRSFAQTAAEYKLIDNAGAQAIVPYSGADVSYASIAKRMRDEGVTHALLKEAAPITVTCFAKNLKIYAEEIPFAGHGKTQTAGSGVFLLCPQYTDLYSDELGLHLPQEESFESIF
;
A
#
# COMPACT_ATOMS: atom_id res chain seq x y z
N GLY A 1 13.09 -10.49 4.85
CA GLY A 1 14.06 -9.61 4.22
C GLY A 1 14.32 -8.30 4.95
N ARG A 2 13.49 -7.86 5.95
CA ARG A 2 13.74 -6.62 6.72
C ARG A 2 14.39 -6.88 8.07
N CYS A 3 14.25 -8.09 8.60
CA CYS A 3 14.90 -8.47 9.85
C CYS A 3 16.41 -8.50 9.64
N ASN A 4 17.15 -7.77 10.47
CA ASN A 4 18.61 -7.66 10.42
C ASN A 4 19.22 -7.14 9.09
N ARG A 5 18.52 -6.23 8.38
CA ARG A 5 18.99 -5.67 7.10
C ARG A 5 20.34 -4.95 7.21
N ASN A 6 20.65 -4.38 8.37
CA ASN A 6 21.86 -3.58 8.60
C ASN A 6 23.01 -4.37 9.28
N GLY A 7 22.94 -5.71 9.31
CA GLY A 7 24.01 -6.53 9.88
C GLY A 7 24.19 -6.41 11.40
N GLY A 8 23.17 -5.98 12.12
CA GLY A 8 23.15 -5.91 13.59
C GLY A 8 23.08 -7.30 14.26
N ALA A 9 22.71 -7.33 15.53
CA ALA A 9 22.48 -8.57 16.26
C ALA A 9 21.39 -9.44 15.60
N MET A 10 21.41 -10.75 15.87
CA MET A 10 20.44 -11.70 15.32
C MET A 10 19.00 -11.23 15.57
N GLY A 11 18.27 -10.97 14.51
CA GLY A 11 16.87 -10.58 14.59
C GLY A 11 15.95 -11.78 14.81
N ARG A 12 14.82 -11.55 15.46
CA ARG A 12 13.76 -12.55 15.65
C ARG A 12 12.59 -12.22 14.74
N VAL A 13 12.09 -13.21 14.03
CA VAL A 13 10.82 -13.14 13.30
C VAL A 13 9.82 -14.03 14.01
N THR A 14 8.68 -13.46 14.42
CA THR A 14 7.58 -14.21 15.02
C THR A 14 6.44 -14.27 14.02
N VAL A 15 6.00 -15.48 13.71
CA VAL A 15 4.83 -15.74 12.88
C VAL A 15 3.69 -16.14 13.79
N PHE A 16 2.53 -15.54 13.60
CA PHE A 16 1.32 -15.86 14.37
C PHE A 16 0.11 -15.95 13.45
N CYS A 17 -0.87 -16.75 13.82
CA CYS A 17 -2.18 -16.77 13.18
C CYS A 17 -3.14 -15.95 14.02
N PRO A 18 -3.91 -15.03 13.42
CA PRO A 18 -5.00 -14.36 14.10
C PRO A 18 -6.03 -15.36 14.62
N ALA A 19 -6.59 -15.10 15.79
CA ALA A 19 -7.62 -15.96 16.39
C ALA A 19 -8.94 -15.96 15.60
N ASP A 20 -9.20 -14.89 14.83
CA ASP A 20 -10.38 -14.80 13.97
C ASP A 20 -10.03 -15.18 12.52
N PRO A 21 -10.43 -16.37 12.06
CA PRO A 21 -10.19 -16.82 10.70
C PRO A 21 -11.04 -16.07 9.65
N ARG A 22 -12.00 -15.24 10.08
CA ARG A 22 -12.88 -14.48 9.19
C ARG A 22 -12.25 -13.19 8.66
N MET A 23 -11.06 -12.84 9.13
CA MET A 23 -10.28 -11.74 8.56
C MET A 23 -9.36 -12.29 7.45
N PRO A 24 -9.84 -12.44 6.20
CA PRO A 24 -8.96 -12.81 5.11
C PRO A 24 -7.94 -11.69 4.93
N TYR A 25 -6.69 -12.08 4.76
CA TYR A 25 -5.68 -11.11 4.36
C TYR A 25 -6.10 -10.52 3.01
N PRO A 26 -6.24 -9.19 2.87
CA PRO A 26 -6.86 -8.58 1.68
C PRO A 26 -6.00 -8.70 0.42
N ASP A 27 -4.79 -9.22 0.53
CA ASP A 27 -3.86 -9.34 -0.57
C ASP A 27 -4.01 -10.70 -1.28
N GLN A 28 -4.40 -10.65 -2.54
CA GLN A 28 -4.51 -11.85 -3.39
C GLN A 28 -3.18 -12.61 -3.51
N TRP A 29 -2.05 -11.93 -3.37
CA TRP A 29 -0.73 -12.55 -3.34
C TRP A 29 -0.58 -13.50 -2.15
N TYR A 30 -1.04 -13.08 -0.98
CA TYR A 30 -0.99 -13.91 0.22
C TYR A 30 -1.87 -15.16 0.06
N SER A 31 -3.08 -14.98 -0.44
CA SER A 31 -4.00 -16.10 -0.67
C SER A 31 -3.41 -17.10 -1.67
N ASN A 32 -2.82 -16.63 -2.77
CA ASN A 32 -2.17 -17.50 -3.75
C ASN A 32 -0.94 -18.20 -3.15
N ALA A 33 -0.14 -17.50 -2.36
CA ALA A 33 1.01 -18.06 -1.69
C ALA A 33 0.61 -19.14 -0.68
N ALA A 34 -0.43 -18.91 0.11
CA ALA A 34 -0.94 -19.86 1.08
C ALA A 34 -1.45 -21.15 0.41
N VAL A 35 -2.25 -21.02 -0.66
CA VAL A 35 -2.72 -22.18 -1.45
C VAL A 35 -1.54 -22.95 -2.05
N THR A 36 -0.56 -22.22 -2.62
CA THR A 36 0.61 -22.87 -3.22
C THR A 36 1.40 -23.70 -2.19
N VAL A 37 1.58 -23.16 -0.96
CA VAL A 37 2.26 -23.91 0.11
C VAL A 37 1.46 -25.13 0.56
N GLN A 38 0.12 -25.03 0.63
CA GLN A 38 -0.74 -26.14 1.00
C GLN A 38 -0.73 -27.28 -0.03
N GLU A 39 -0.52 -26.94 -1.30
CA GLU A 39 -0.41 -27.94 -2.39
C GLU A 39 0.97 -28.60 -2.49
N MET A 40 1.95 -28.10 -1.74
CA MET A 40 3.29 -28.70 -1.71
C MET A 40 3.32 -29.88 -0.74
N GLU A 41 3.87 -31.00 -1.19
CA GLU A 41 4.02 -32.18 -0.35
C GLU A 41 5.05 -31.94 0.77
N PRO A 42 4.74 -32.31 2.04
CA PRO A 42 5.72 -32.26 3.12
C PRO A 42 6.83 -33.31 2.95
N PRO A 43 8.07 -33.05 3.47
CA PRO A 43 8.43 -31.87 4.24
C PRO A 43 8.87 -30.70 3.37
N PHE A 44 8.18 -29.55 3.47
CA PHE A 44 8.65 -28.32 2.85
C PHE A 44 9.73 -27.65 3.71
N SER A 45 10.90 -27.41 3.13
CA SER A 45 11.97 -26.69 3.80
C SER A 45 12.37 -25.42 3.04
N ILE A 46 12.33 -24.29 3.72
CA ILE A 46 12.81 -23.01 3.18
C ILE A 46 14.34 -22.96 3.00
N HIS A 47 15.04 -23.95 3.52
CA HIS A 47 16.50 -24.07 3.38
C HIS A 47 16.91 -24.92 2.17
N ASP A 48 15.93 -25.59 1.54
CA ASP A 48 16.14 -26.37 0.34
C ASP A 48 15.85 -25.53 -0.92
N PRO A 49 16.87 -25.24 -1.74
CA PRO A 49 16.68 -24.46 -2.97
C PRO A 49 15.69 -25.08 -3.97
N GLU A 50 15.56 -26.40 -4.01
CA GLU A 50 14.63 -27.08 -4.91
C GLU A 50 13.19 -26.88 -4.45
N ASN A 51 12.91 -26.91 -3.14
CA ASN A 51 11.60 -26.57 -2.59
C ASN A 51 11.21 -25.10 -2.91
N ILE A 52 12.17 -24.19 -2.82
CA ILE A 52 11.96 -22.78 -3.18
C ILE A 52 11.67 -22.64 -4.68
N ARG A 53 12.42 -23.34 -5.53
CA ARG A 53 12.21 -23.33 -6.98
C ARG A 53 10.84 -23.88 -7.35
N GLU A 54 10.44 -25.01 -6.78
CA GLU A 54 9.15 -25.64 -7.01
C GLU A 54 7.99 -24.74 -6.52
N TYR A 55 8.14 -24.10 -5.35
CA TYR A 55 7.18 -23.11 -4.86
C TYR A 55 6.95 -21.99 -5.87
N TYR A 56 8.01 -21.36 -6.37
CA TYR A 56 7.85 -20.28 -7.35
C TYR A 56 7.33 -20.79 -8.69
N ARG A 57 7.72 -21.98 -9.12
CA ARG A 57 7.19 -22.60 -10.34
C ARG A 57 5.68 -22.76 -10.25
N ARG A 58 5.15 -23.28 -9.15
CA ARG A 58 3.70 -23.43 -8.92
C ARG A 58 3.00 -22.09 -8.79
N LEU A 59 3.54 -21.20 -7.99
CA LEU A 59 2.97 -19.85 -7.75
C LEU A 59 2.78 -19.07 -9.06
N PHE A 60 3.69 -19.22 -10.02
CA PHE A 60 3.62 -18.52 -11.31
C PHE A 60 2.95 -19.31 -12.42
N HIS A 61 2.83 -20.63 -12.31
CA HIS A 61 2.27 -21.47 -13.37
C HIS A 61 0.78 -21.17 -13.64
N GLY A 62 0.00 -20.86 -12.63
CA GLY A 62 -1.43 -20.54 -12.74
C GLY A 62 -1.74 -19.09 -13.15
N LYS A 63 -0.75 -18.23 -13.29
CA LYS A 63 -0.98 -16.83 -13.66
C LYS A 63 -1.16 -16.72 -15.17
N LYS A 64 -2.33 -16.22 -15.59
CA LYS A 64 -2.57 -15.84 -16.99
C LYS A 64 -1.47 -14.91 -17.46
N ASP A 65 -0.80 -15.28 -18.54
CA ASP A 65 0.21 -14.44 -19.20
C ASP A 65 -0.40 -13.06 -19.47
N LYS A 66 0.23 -12.01 -18.95
CA LYS A 66 -0.20 -10.64 -19.20
C LYS A 66 0.18 -10.29 -20.64
N GLN A 67 -0.65 -10.67 -21.59
CA GLN A 67 -0.43 -10.43 -23.03
C GLN A 67 -0.10 -8.96 -23.34
N LYS A 68 -0.74 -8.03 -22.64
CA LYS A 68 -0.45 -6.59 -22.77
C LYS A 68 0.96 -6.23 -22.36
N LEU A 69 1.44 -6.80 -21.24
CA LEU A 69 2.81 -6.59 -20.78
C LEU A 69 3.82 -7.16 -21.78
N ARG A 70 3.57 -8.36 -22.29
CA ARG A 70 4.43 -9.00 -23.28
C ARG A 70 4.49 -8.20 -24.56
N ALA A 71 3.36 -7.75 -25.08
CA ALA A 71 3.29 -6.88 -26.26
C ALA A 71 4.04 -5.54 -26.05
N ALA A 72 3.94 -4.95 -24.85
CA ALA A 72 4.66 -3.73 -24.52
C ALA A 72 6.19 -3.95 -24.46
N ILE A 73 6.64 -5.10 -23.95
CA ILE A 73 8.06 -5.47 -23.92
C ILE A 73 8.57 -5.71 -25.35
N ASP A 74 7.85 -6.48 -26.16
CA ASP A 74 8.21 -6.82 -27.53
C ASP A 74 8.29 -5.57 -28.42
N SER A 75 7.38 -4.61 -28.22
CA SER A 75 7.37 -3.30 -28.90
C SER A 75 8.37 -2.31 -28.32
N ARG A 76 9.12 -2.65 -27.27
CA ARG A 76 10.05 -1.77 -26.55
C ARG A 76 9.41 -0.48 -26.03
N SER A 77 8.12 -0.53 -25.72
CA SER A 77 7.40 0.61 -25.16
C SER A 77 7.63 0.69 -23.65
N PHE A 78 8.70 1.38 -23.22
CA PHE A 78 9.09 1.45 -21.80
C PHE A 78 7.99 2.05 -20.90
N ALA A 79 7.33 3.11 -21.37
CA ALA A 79 6.25 3.75 -20.62
C ALA A 79 5.06 2.79 -20.41
N GLN A 80 4.67 2.05 -21.46
CA GLN A 80 3.60 1.08 -21.38
C GLN A 80 4.01 -0.15 -20.56
N THR A 81 5.24 -0.60 -20.70
CA THR A 81 5.79 -1.69 -19.87
C THR A 81 5.76 -1.31 -18.40
N ALA A 82 6.18 -0.09 -18.03
CA ALA A 82 6.13 0.39 -16.65
C ALA A 82 4.70 0.51 -16.11
N ALA A 83 3.74 0.91 -16.95
CA ALA A 83 2.32 1.00 -16.56
C ALA A 83 1.68 -0.37 -16.35
N GLU A 84 2.04 -1.37 -17.16
CA GLU A 84 1.50 -2.74 -17.09
C GLU A 84 2.24 -3.60 -16.05
N TYR A 85 3.52 -3.33 -15.80
CA TYR A 85 4.33 -4.03 -14.80
C TYR A 85 4.10 -3.44 -13.41
N LYS A 86 2.98 -3.79 -12.81
CA LYS A 86 2.66 -3.41 -11.43
C LYS A 86 3.02 -4.55 -10.49
N LEU A 87 4.08 -4.36 -9.71
CA LEU A 87 4.44 -5.28 -8.63
C LEU A 87 3.45 -5.19 -7.45
N ILE A 88 2.90 -4.00 -7.24
CA ILE A 88 1.91 -3.68 -6.23
C ILE A 88 0.71 -3.08 -6.96
N ASP A 89 -0.41 -3.79 -7.01
CA ASP A 89 -1.60 -3.41 -7.77
C ASP A 89 -2.32 -2.17 -7.20
N ASN A 90 -2.05 -1.81 -5.96
CA ASN A 90 -2.61 -0.63 -5.32
C ASN A 90 -1.50 0.35 -4.96
N ALA A 91 -1.43 1.45 -5.70
CA ALA A 91 -0.76 2.63 -5.19
C ALA A 91 -1.54 3.10 -3.95
N GLY A 92 -1.00 2.83 -2.77
CA GLY A 92 -1.56 3.36 -1.54
C GLY A 92 -1.58 4.88 -1.62
N ALA A 93 -2.69 5.49 -1.23
CA ALA A 93 -2.74 6.93 -1.02
C ALA A 93 -2.02 7.28 0.28
N GLN A 94 -1.43 8.45 0.32
CA GLN A 94 -0.79 9.00 1.50
C GLN A 94 -1.75 9.95 2.20
N ALA A 95 -2.09 9.65 3.45
CA ALA A 95 -2.86 10.55 4.30
C ALA A 95 -1.94 11.23 5.32
N ILE A 96 -2.00 12.55 5.37
CA ILE A 96 -1.32 13.33 6.41
C ILE A 96 -2.27 13.39 7.62
N VAL A 97 -1.76 13.02 8.79
CA VAL A 97 -2.56 12.83 10.01
C VAL A 97 -2.03 13.68 11.17
N PRO A 98 -2.90 14.06 12.13
CA PRO A 98 -2.51 14.91 13.27
C PRO A 98 -1.80 14.09 14.37
N TYR A 99 -0.67 13.44 14.04
CA TYR A 99 0.13 12.71 15.01
C TYR A 99 0.86 13.64 15.96
N SER A 100 0.66 13.46 17.26
CA SER A 100 1.21 14.34 18.30
C SER A 100 2.66 14.02 18.68
N GLY A 101 3.13 12.80 18.41
CA GLY A 101 4.48 12.35 18.76
C GLY A 101 5.58 12.79 17.80
N ALA A 102 5.27 13.56 16.77
CA ALA A 102 6.25 14.08 15.83
C ALA A 102 6.63 15.54 16.14
N ASP A 103 7.87 15.92 15.85
CA ASP A 103 8.35 17.32 15.93
C ASP A 103 7.76 18.20 14.80
N VAL A 104 6.80 17.69 14.05
CA VAL A 104 6.19 18.33 12.88
C VAL A 104 4.73 18.63 13.16
N SER A 105 4.34 19.89 13.00
CA SER A 105 2.95 20.31 13.19
C SER A 105 2.08 19.98 11.98
N TYR A 106 1.06 19.14 12.17
CA TYR A 106 0.03 18.85 11.16
C TYR A 106 -0.59 20.12 10.59
N ALA A 107 -0.98 21.07 11.46
CA ALA A 107 -1.61 22.32 11.03
C ALA A 107 -0.71 23.16 10.12
N SER A 108 0.59 23.22 10.42
CA SER A 108 1.58 23.93 9.60
C SER A 108 1.75 23.28 8.23
N ILE A 109 1.91 21.95 8.19
CA ILE A 109 2.05 21.19 6.92
C ILE A 109 0.77 21.29 6.09
N ALA A 110 -0.40 21.11 6.72
CA ALA A 110 -1.68 21.18 6.03
C ALA A 110 -1.92 22.56 5.40
N LYS A 111 -1.59 23.62 6.10
CA LYS A 111 -1.69 24.99 5.58
C LYS A 111 -0.77 25.17 4.36
N ARG A 112 0.50 24.81 4.48
CA ARG A 112 1.48 24.97 3.39
C ARG A 112 1.10 24.14 2.18
N MET A 113 0.62 22.90 2.38
CA MET A 113 0.16 22.05 1.26
C MET A 113 -1.06 22.64 0.53
N ARG A 114 -1.98 23.28 1.25
CA ARG A 114 -3.13 23.97 0.62
C ARG A 114 -2.71 25.21 -0.14
N ASP A 115 -1.76 25.98 0.40
CA ASP A 115 -1.30 27.24 -0.18
C ASP A 115 -0.38 27.02 -1.40
N GLU A 116 0.53 26.07 -1.31
CA GLU A 116 1.63 25.86 -2.26
C GLU A 116 1.47 24.61 -3.15
N GLY A 117 0.60 23.69 -2.75
CA GLY A 117 0.51 22.35 -3.33
C GLY A 117 1.56 21.38 -2.77
N VAL A 118 1.52 20.13 -3.24
CA VAL A 118 2.45 19.09 -2.82
C VAL A 118 3.80 19.27 -3.49
N THR A 119 4.86 19.40 -2.69
CA THR A 119 6.26 19.41 -3.14
C THR A 119 7.03 18.25 -2.53
N HIS A 120 8.13 17.83 -3.16
CA HIS A 120 9.00 16.79 -2.61
C HIS A 120 9.56 17.18 -1.23
N ALA A 121 9.88 18.45 -1.00
CA ALA A 121 10.36 18.95 0.27
C ALA A 121 9.28 18.82 1.36
N LEU A 122 8.03 19.22 1.07
CA LEU A 122 6.90 19.08 1.98
C LEU A 122 6.57 17.62 2.29
N LEU A 123 6.65 16.72 1.30
CA LEU A 123 6.47 15.28 1.53
C LEU A 123 7.53 14.71 2.47
N LYS A 124 8.78 15.11 2.29
CA LYS A 124 9.88 14.68 3.16
C LYS A 124 9.69 15.19 4.59
N GLU A 125 9.27 16.44 4.75
CA GLU A 125 8.97 17.05 6.05
C GLU A 125 7.76 16.39 6.73
N ALA A 126 6.70 16.07 5.95
CA ALA A 126 5.49 15.42 6.43
C ALA A 126 5.64 13.90 6.68
N ALA A 127 6.74 13.28 6.28
CA ALA A 127 6.92 11.84 6.38
C ALA A 127 6.62 11.26 7.78
N PRO A 128 7.01 11.90 8.91
CA PRO A 128 6.69 11.39 10.25
C PRO A 128 5.21 11.37 10.59
N ILE A 129 4.40 12.20 9.91
CA ILE A 129 2.95 12.33 10.12
C ILE A 129 2.15 11.81 8.92
N THR A 130 2.74 10.93 8.12
CA THR A 130 2.10 10.36 6.93
C THR A 130 1.81 8.89 7.14
N VAL A 131 0.57 8.46 6.85
CA VAL A 131 0.16 7.06 6.82
C VAL A 131 -0.26 6.66 5.41
N THR A 132 0.00 5.40 5.04
CA THR A 132 -0.42 4.87 3.74
C THR A 132 -1.70 4.06 3.92
N CYS A 133 -2.71 4.34 3.10
CA CYS A 133 -4.00 3.66 3.14
C CYS A 133 -4.62 3.56 1.73
N PHE A 134 -5.74 2.85 1.62
CA PHE A 134 -6.42 2.71 0.34
C PHE A 134 -7.15 4.00 -0.05
N ALA A 135 -6.86 4.54 -1.24
CA ALA A 135 -7.44 5.80 -1.73
C ALA A 135 -8.98 5.80 -1.79
N LYS A 136 -9.60 4.63 -2.02
CA LYS A 136 -11.06 4.52 -2.15
C LYS A 136 -11.78 5.04 -0.90
N ASN A 137 -11.26 4.72 0.27
CA ASN A 137 -11.90 5.09 1.54
C ASN A 137 -11.53 6.51 1.99
N LEU A 138 -10.44 7.08 1.48
CA LEU A 138 -9.99 8.42 1.86
C LEU A 138 -10.81 9.55 1.27
N LYS A 139 -11.30 9.41 0.04
CA LYS A 139 -11.97 10.49 -0.71
C LYS A 139 -13.21 11.07 -0.03
N ILE A 140 -13.81 10.34 0.90
CA ILE A 140 -14.99 10.80 1.66
C ILE A 140 -14.55 11.69 2.83
N TYR A 141 -13.38 11.40 3.41
CA TYR A 141 -12.94 12.00 4.67
C TYR A 141 -11.78 12.98 4.52
N ALA A 142 -11.18 13.02 3.33
CA ALA A 142 -9.98 13.80 3.07
C ALA A 142 -10.00 14.45 1.70
N GLU A 143 -9.36 15.61 1.60
CA GLU A 143 -9.15 16.33 0.35
C GLU A 143 -7.82 15.93 -0.29
N GLU A 144 -7.82 15.68 -1.59
CA GLU A 144 -6.58 15.42 -2.34
C GLU A 144 -5.92 16.75 -2.69
N ILE A 145 -4.65 16.91 -2.34
CA ILE A 145 -3.89 18.13 -2.60
C ILE A 145 -3.11 17.97 -3.91
N PRO A 146 -3.24 18.90 -4.87
CA PRO A 146 -2.52 18.82 -6.13
C PRO A 146 -1.01 19.05 -5.95
N PHE A 147 -0.21 18.60 -6.92
CA PHE A 147 1.20 18.96 -6.97
C PHE A 147 1.42 20.46 -7.19
N ALA A 148 2.45 21.02 -6.56
CA ALA A 148 2.87 22.40 -6.74
C ALA A 148 3.21 22.69 -8.23
N GLY A 149 2.82 23.88 -8.73
CA GLY A 149 3.14 24.33 -10.08
C GLY A 149 2.28 23.75 -11.20
N HIS A 150 1.35 22.83 -10.87
CA HIS A 150 0.39 22.31 -11.84
C HIS A 150 -0.97 22.98 -11.63
N GLY A 151 -1.33 23.87 -12.56
CA GLY A 151 -2.68 24.45 -12.60
C GLY A 151 -3.75 23.35 -12.68
N LYS A 152 -5.02 23.73 -12.45
CA LYS A 152 -6.22 22.86 -12.34
C LYS A 152 -6.48 21.87 -13.50
N THR A 153 -5.53 21.70 -14.41
CA THR A 153 -5.66 20.90 -15.65
C THR A 153 -5.05 19.50 -15.57
N GLN A 154 -4.47 19.09 -14.42
CA GLN A 154 -3.93 17.73 -14.32
C GLN A 154 -5.02 16.73 -13.94
N THR A 155 -5.20 15.74 -14.82
CA THR A 155 -6.10 14.59 -14.64
C THR A 155 -5.57 13.51 -13.70
N ALA A 156 -4.29 13.57 -13.32
CA ALA A 156 -3.67 12.62 -12.40
C ALA A 156 -3.56 13.26 -11.00
N GLY A 157 -4.23 12.68 -10.01
CA GLY A 157 -4.13 13.09 -8.62
C GLY A 157 -2.73 12.90 -8.06
N SER A 158 -2.37 13.64 -7.01
CA SER A 158 -1.08 13.50 -6.33
C SER A 158 -0.99 12.20 -5.52
N GLY A 159 -2.15 11.63 -5.13
CA GLY A 159 -2.25 10.55 -4.18
C GLY A 159 -1.97 10.98 -2.73
N VAL A 160 -1.87 12.30 -2.47
CA VAL A 160 -1.64 12.88 -1.14
C VAL A 160 -2.90 13.56 -0.64
N PHE A 161 -3.33 13.18 0.54
CA PHE A 161 -4.60 13.59 1.13
C PHE A 161 -4.40 14.26 2.49
N LEU A 162 -5.18 15.30 2.75
CA LEU A 162 -5.31 15.91 4.07
C LEU A 162 -6.69 15.58 4.63
N LEU A 163 -6.75 15.13 5.88
CA LEU A 163 -8.04 14.93 6.55
C LEU A 163 -8.81 16.26 6.59
N CYS A 164 -10.10 16.21 6.25
CA CYS A 164 -10.96 17.37 6.42
C CYS A 164 -11.07 17.72 7.91
N PRO A 165 -11.19 19.01 8.29
CA PRO A 165 -11.17 19.44 9.68
C PRO A 165 -12.18 18.72 10.58
N GLN A 166 -13.35 18.37 10.04
CA GLN A 166 -14.41 17.65 10.77
C GLN A 166 -14.11 16.16 10.96
N TYR A 167 -13.07 15.62 10.36
CA TYR A 167 -12.71 14.20 10.39
C TYR A 167 -11.31 13.93 10.97
N THR A 168 -10.73 14.90 11.65
CA THR A 168 -9.42 14.74 12.29
C THR A 168 -9.47 13.76 13.48
N ASP A 169 -10.63 13.55 14.06
CA ASP A 169 -10.93 12.57 15.11
C ASP A 169 -10.90 11.11 14.64
N LEU A 170 -10.92 10.89 13.31
CA LEU A 170 -10.68 9.55 12.74
C LEU A 170 -9.24 9.05 12.94
N TYR A 171 -8.34 9.92 13.41
CA TYR A 171 -6.99 9.55 13.78
C TYR A 171 -6.79 9.64 15.30
N SER A 172 -6.15 8.62 15.87
CA SER A 172 -5.64 8.67 17.24
C SER A 172 -4.22 8.12 17.30
N ASP A 173 -3.40 8.60 18.23
CA ASP A 173 -2.02 8.16 18.39
C ASP A 173 -1.91 6.68 18.80
N GLU A 174 -2.95 6.12 19.43
CA GLU A 174 -2.99 4.72 19.90
C GLU A 174 -3.41 3.76 18.79
N LEU A 175 -4.44 4.10 18.02
CA LEU A 175 -5.07 3.21 17.03
C LEU A 175 -4.69 3.55 15.59
N GLY A 176 -4.09 4.74 15.36
CA GLY A 176 -3.80 5.24 14.02
C GLY A 176 -5.04 5.79 13.31
N LEU A 177 -5.03 5.76 11.97
CA LEU A 177 -6.14 6.23 11.14
C LEU A 177 -7.18 5.12 10.98
N HIS A 178 -8.37 5.37 11.53
CA HIS A 178 -9.53 4.48 11.44
C HIS A 178 -10.58 5.08 10.51
N LEU A 179 -10.63 4.61 9.28
CA LEU A 179 -11.64 5.00 8.31
C LEU A 179 -12.82 4.05 8.42
N PRO A 180 -14.06 4.55 8.66
CA PRO A 180 -15.24 3.71 8.64
C PRO A 180 -15.36 2.99 7.29
N GLN A 181 -15.54 1.69 7.32
CA GLN A 181 -15.85 0.93 6.11
C GLN A 181 -17.30 1.23 5.77
N GLU A 182 -17.60 1.64 4.54
CA GLU A 182 -18.95 1.54 4.04
C GLU A 182 -19.34 0.07 4.14
N GLU A 183 -20.31 -0.23 5.01
CA GLU A 183 -21.01 -1.51 4.94
C GLU A 183 -21.59 -1.56 3.51
N SER A 184 -21.00 -2.41 2.68
CA SER A 184 -21.61 -2.78 1.43
C SER A 184 -22.93 -3.44 1.82
N PHE A 185 -24.03 -2.70 1.76
CA PHE A 185 -25.36 -3.27 1.66
C PHE A 185 -25.40 -4.03 0.31
N GLU A 186 -24.77 -5.20 0.25
CA GLU A 186 -25.16 -6.18 -0.72
C GLU A 186 -26.55 -6.60 -0.32
N SER A 187 -27.49 -6.01 -1.04
CA SER A 187 -28.91 -6.31 -1.02
C SER A 187 -29.10 -7.83 -1.03
N ILE A 188 -29.65 -8.30 0.07
CA ILE A 188 -30.38 -9.58 0.10
C ILE A 188 -31.58 -9.41 -0.84
N PHE A 189 -31.45 -9.91 -2.05
CA PHE A 189 -32.56 -10.34 -2.91
C PHE A 189 -32.16 -11.62 -3.66
#